data_67f32d99b1ba80aca3088ad541ac7676
#
_entry.id   67f32d99b1ba80aca3088ad541ac7676
#
_cell.length_a   1.000
_cell.length_b   1.000
_cell.length_c   1.000
_cell.angle_alpha   90.00
_cell.angle_beta   90.00
_cell.angle_gamma   90.00
#
_symmetry.space_group_name_H-M   'P 1'
#
loop_
_entity.id
_entity.type
_entity.pdbx_description
1 polymer ?
#
loop_
_entity_poly.entity_id
_entity_poly.type
_entity_poly.pdbx_seq_one_letter_code
_entity_poly.pdbx_strand_id
1 'polypeptide(L)'
;VLINGCECEPYLTCDHRLMLQQATEVITGAQAMGRAAQAPVYICVEENKPDAIAALQMAARGTAVTVLPLPDRYPQGGERQLIQAVTGQEVPDGALPADVGVLVSNVATAAALADAMDGRPLTHRLVTVSGMVKRPANLRVPVGTLLSDLLAHCGGVMDEPDGTPTVYIAGGPMTGLMLNGLDVPVLKTTGGLLVLPR
;
A
#
# COMPACT_ATOMS: atom_id res chain seq x y z
N VAL A 1 10.74 13.95 3.24
CA VAL A 1 9.81 12.85 3.52
C VAL A 1 9.27 12.33 2.20
N LEU A 2 9.36 11.02 1.99
CA LEU A 2 8.78 10.34 0.82
C LEU A 2 7.58 9.50 1.26
N ILE A 3 6.42 9.78 0.70
CA ILE A 3 5.21 8.98 0.90
C ILE A 3 5.07 8.04 -0.29
N ASN A 4 5.20 6.76 -0.03
CA ASN A 4 5.16 5.71 -1.03
C ASN A 4 3.72 5.33 -1.38
N GLY A 5 3.29 5.66 -2.58
CA GLY A 5 2.04 5.26 -3.23
C GLY A 5 2.27 4.48 -4.52
N CYS A 6 3.48 3.94 -4.73
CA CYS A 6 3.80 3.23 -5.98
C CYS A 6 2.97 1.97 -6.15
N GLU A 7 2.83 1.14 -5.08
CA GLU A 7 2.10 -0.15 -5.14
C GLU A 7 2.53 -0.99 -6.36
N CYS A 8 3.87 -1.24 -6.44
CA CYS A 8 4.48 -1.90 -7.59
C CYS A 8 4.29 -3.42 -7.63
N GLU A 9 3.74 -4.05 -6.57
CA GLU A 9 3.50 -5.48 -6.55
C GLU A 9 2.27 -5.87 -7.38
N PRO A 10 2.40 -6.83 -8.31
CA PRO A 10 1.25 -7.33 -9.08
C PRO A 10 0.12 -7.81 -8.15
N TYR A 11 -1.12 -7.74 -8.64
CA TYR A 11 -2.34 -8.15 -7.94
C TYR A 11 -2.78 -7.26 -6.77
N LEU A 12 -1.93 -6.40 -6.20
CA LEU A 12 -2.33 -5.47 -5.16
C LEU A 12 -2.89 -4.17 -5.75
N THR A 13 -3.97 -3.67 -5.16
CA THR A 13 -4.64 -2.43 -5.59
C THR A 13 -5.25 -1.66 -4.41
N CYS A 14 -4.95 -2.05 -3.17
CA CYS A 14 -5.51 -1.42 -1.97
C CYS A 14 -4.99 0.00 -1.75
N ASP A 15 -3.71 0.28 -2.04
CA ASP A 15 -3.13 1.61 -1.93
C ASP A 15 -3.64 2.53 -3.05
N HIS A 16 -3.77 2.01 -4.28
CA HIS A 16 -4.42 2.73 -5.38
C HIS A 16 -5.84 3.15 -5.00
N ARG A 17 -6.62 2.20 -4.49
CA ARG A 17 -8.00 2.47 -4.04
C ARG A 17 -8.05 3.46 -2.90
N LEU A 18 -7.13 3.38 -1.95
CA LEU A 18 -7.00 4.31 -0.83
C LEU A 18 -6.70 5.73 -1.34
N MET A 19 -5.75 5.89 -2.24
CA MET A 19 -5.39 7.19 -2.81
C MET A 19 -6.58 7.87 -3.52
N LEU A 20 -7.44 7.08 -4.17
CA LEU A 20 -8.66 7.60 -4.81
C LEU A 20 -9.73 8.01 -3.79
N GLN A 21 -9.89 7.27 -2.70
CA GLN A 21 -10.97 7.47 -1.73
C GLN A 21 -10.61 8.41 -0.59
N GLN A 22 -9.34 8.50 -0.23
CA GLN A 22 -8.82 9.20 0.95
C GLN A 22 -7.66 10.14 0.60
N ALA A 23 -7.70 10.76 -0.60
CA ALA A 23 -6.64 11.67 -1.05
C ALA A 23 -6.38 12.80 -0.04
N THR A 24 -7.43 13.36 0.54
CA THR A 24 -7.33 14.44 1.53
C THR A 24 -6.63 13.99 2.80
N GLU A 25 -6.97 12.81 3.32
CA GLU A 25 -6.35 12.23 4.51
C GLU A 25 -4.87 11.90 4.25
N VAL A 26 -4.55 11.37 3.06
CA VAL A 26 -3.15 11.14 2.66
C VAL A 26 -2.36 12.44 2.67
N ILE A 27 -2.88 13.52 2.07
CA ILE A 27 -2.22 14.83 2.07
C ILE A 27 -2.08 15.38 3.50
N THR A 28 -3.12 15.30 4.31
CA THR A 28 -3.12 15.79 5.71
C THR A 28 -2.05 15.08 6.54
N GLY A 29 -1.99 13.75 6.48
CA GLY A 29 -0.99 12.97 7.18
C GLY A 29 0.43 13.22 6.66
N ALA A 30 0.59 13.34 5.32
CA ALA A 30 1.85 13.67 4.69
C ALA A 30 2.39 15.04 5.17
N GLN A 31 1.53 16.06 5.25
CA GLN A 31 1.88 17.37 5.81
C GLN A 31 2.30 17.28 7.29
N ALA A 32 1.60 16.45 8.09
CA ALA A 32 1.95 16.26 9.50
C ALA A 32 3.34 15.64 9.63
N MET A 33 3.66 14.61 8.83
CA MET A 33 5.00 14.02 8.77
C MET A 33 6.07 15.02 8.35
N GLY A 34 5.78 15.85 7.32
CA GLY A 34 6.70 16.88 6.87
C GLY A 34 6.98 17.93 7.95
N ARG A 35 5.95 18.37 8.69
CA ARG A 35 6.11 19.30 9.81
C ARG A 35 6.93 18.69 10.94
N ALA A 36 6.67 17.43 11.30
CA ALA A 36 7.43 16.74 12.34
C ALA A 36 8.90 16.55 11.97
N ALA A 37 9.18 16.21 10.71
CA ALA A 37 10.54 16.03 10.19
C ALA A 37 11.22 17.36 9.78
N GLN A 38 10.50 18.48 9.76
CA GLN A 38 10.96 19.77 9.24
C GLN A 38 11.56 19.66 7.82
N ALA A 39 10.90 18.88 6.95
CA ALA A 39 11.40 18.52 5.64
C ALA A 39 10.32 18.64 4.56
N PRO A 40 10.72 18.86 3.29
CA PRO A 40 9.79 18.81 2.15
C PRO A 40 9.16 17.42 2.02
N VAL A 41 7.95 17.38 1.45
CA VAL A 41 7.17 16.14 1.31
C VAL A 41 6.89 15.85 -0.15
N TYR A 42 7.20 14.64 -0.56
CA TYR A 42 6.88 14.11 -1.88
C TYR A 42 6.01 12.87 -1.74
N ILE A 43 4.88 12.82 -2.44
CA ILE A 43 4.06 11.61 -2.59
C ILE A 43 4.41 11.01 -3.94
N CYS A 44 4.97 9.81 -3.93
CA CYS A 44 5.48 9.10 -5.09
C CYS A 44 4.46 8.10 -5.57
N VAL A 45 4.02 8.20 -6.82
CA VAL A 45 3.00 7.34 -7.43
C VAL A 45 3.46 6.92 -8.82
N GLU A 46 3.27 5.66 -9.20
CA GLU A 46 3.61 5.20 -10.55
C GLU A 46 2.68 5.80 -11.61
N GLU A 47 3.23 6.09 -12.79
CA GLU A 47 2.52 6.70 -13.92
C GLU A 47 1.36 5.85 -14.45
N ASN A 48 1.34 4.55 -14.16
CA ASN A 48 0.23 3.64 -14.47
C ASN A 48 -1.05 3.89 -13.64
N LYS A 49 -1.01 4.85 -12.68
CA LYS A 49 -2.14 5.25 -11.82
C LYS A 49 -2.50 6.74 -12.02
N PRO A 50 -2.84 7.17 -13.26
CA PRO A 50 -3.07 8.58 -13.58
C PRO A 50 -4.25 9.21 -12.80
N ASP A 51 -5.25 8.41 -12.48
CA ASP A 51 -6.40 8.81 -11.69
C ASP A 51 -6.04 9.11 -10.21
N ALA A 52 -5.20 8.29 -9.59
CA ALA A 52 -4.68 8.53 -8.25
C ALA A 52 -3.76 9.75 -8.22
N ILE A 53 -2.90 9.93 -9.23
CA ILE A 53 -2.06 11.10 -9.38
C ILE A 53 -2.93 12.36 -9.44
N ALA A 54 -3.98 12.37 -10.28
CA ALA A 54 -4.88 13.51 -10.42
C ALA A 54 -5.64 13.82 -9.11
N ALA A 55 -6.14 12.79 -8.41
CA ALA A 55 -6.84 12.93 -7.13
C ALA A 55 -5.93 13.55 -6.06
N LEU A 56 -4.70 13.04 -5.92
CA LEU A 56 -3.71 13.56 -4.97
C LEU A 56 -3.27 14.97 -5.34
N GLN A 57 -3.03 15.27 -6.61
CA GLN A 57 -2.68 16.63 -7.07
C GLN A 57 -3.79 17.63 -6.78
N MET A 58 -5.05 17.21 -6.94
CA MET A 58 -6.20 18.07 -6.58
C MET A 58 -6.23 18.32 -5.07
N ALA A 59 -6.07 17.31 -4.25
CA ALA A 59 -6.05 17.42 -2.80
C ALA A 59 -4.83 18.21 -2.27
N ALA A 60 -3.71 18.17 -2.99
CA ALA A 60 -2.48 18.89 -2.62
C ALA A 60 -2.50 20.39 -2.94
N ARG A 61 -3.52 20.90 -3.65
CA ARG A 61 -3.61 22.33 -4.02
C ARG A 61 -3.57 23.22 -2.79
N GLY A 62 -2.72 24.23 -2.81
CA GLY A 62 -2.54 25.16 -1.68
C GLY A 62 -1.75 24.60 -0.50
N THR A 63 -1.15 23.42 -0.66
CA THR A 63 -0.25 22.80 0.33
C THR A 63 1.20 22.81 -0.15
N ALA A 64 2.14 22.48 0.75
CA ALA A 64 3.55 22.30 0.42
C ALA A 64 3.90 20.85 0.02
N VAL A 65 2.90 20.00 -0.24
CA VAL A 65 3.10 18.60 -0.65
C VAL A 65 3.23 18.54 -2.17
N THR A 66 4.26 17.86 -2.66
CA THR A 66 4.47 17.62 -4.09
C THR A 66 4.09 16.18 -4.44
N VAL A 67 3.21 16.00 -5.42
CA VAL A 67 2.92 14.68 -5.99
C VAL A 67 3.86 14.42 -7.15
N LEU A 68 4.65 13.35 -7.05
CA LEU A 68 5.70 13.01 -7.99
C LEU A 68 5.35 11.73 -8.74
N PRO A 69 4.97 11.81 -10.02
CA PRO A 69 4.85 10.64 -10.87
C PRO A 69 6.20 9.96 -11.09
N LEU A 70 6.24 8.65 -10.98
CA LEU A 70 7.45 7.84 -11.21
C LEU A 70 7.18 6.79 -12.29
N PRO A 71 8.22 6.39 -13.05
CA PRO A 71 8.09 5.33 -14.06
C PRO A 71 7.54 4.03 -13.48
N ASP A 72 6.67 3.35 -14.24
CA ASP A 72 6.18 2.02 -13.92
C ASP A 72 7.29 0.99 -14.07
N ARG A 73 7.87 0.59 -12.95
CA ARG A 73 8.97 -0.39 -12.85
C ARG A 73 8.86 -1.17 -11.56
N TYR A 74 9.23 -2.43 -11.59
CA TYR A 74 9.43 -3.20 -10.38
C TYR A 74 10.94 -3.23 -10.02
N PRO A 75 11.32 -2.96 -8.75
CA PRO A 75 10.52 -2.61 -7.57
C PRO A 75 10.51 -1.10 -7.25
N GLN A 76 9.80 -0.28 -8.03
CA GLN A 76 9.76 1.18 -7.87
C GLN A 76 9.33 1.62 -6.44
N GLY A 77 8.44 0.85 -5.79
CA GLY A 77 8.02 1.06 -4.41
C GLY A 77 8.96 0.48 -3.36
N GLY A 78 10.06 -0.16 -3.76
CA GLY A 78 11.11 -0.57 -2.83
C GLY A 78 11.74 0.66 -2.17
N GLU A 79 11.93 0.64 -0.83
CA GLU A 79 12.35 1.81 -0.07
C GLU A 79 13.66 2.42 -0.59
N ARG A 80 14.68 1.60 -0.84
CA ARG A 80 16.00 2.06 -1.35
C ARG A 80 15.90 2.56 -2.80
N GLN A 81 15.14 1.87 -3.64
CA GLN A 81 14.92 2.24 -5.03
C GLN A 81 14.16 3.57 -5.13
N LEU A 82 13.15 3.75 -4.26
CA LEU A 82 12.38 4.97 -4.17
C LEU A 82 13.27 6.17 -3.76
N ILE A 83 14.12 5.98 -2.75
CA ILE A 83 15.06 7.01 -2.30
C ILE A 83 15.99 7.41 -3.44
N GLN A 84 16.61 6.45 -4.11
CA GLN A 84 17.51 6.71 -5.23
C GLN A 84 16.80 7.42 -6.38
N ALA A 85 15.58 6.95 -6.74
CA ALA A 85 14.82 7.54 -7.85
C ALA A 85 14.46 9.01 -7.60
N VAL A 86 14.17 9.38 -6.35
CA VAL A 86 13.72 10.74 -6.00
C VAL A 86 14.87 11.67 -5.64
N THR A 87 15.89 11.16 -4.94
CA THR A 87 16.97 12.00 -4.38
C THR A 87 18.30 11.85 -5.10
N GLY A 88 18.47 10.80 -5.92
CA GLY A 88 19.75 10.43 -6.51
C GLY A 88 20.74 9.80 -5.52
N GLN A 89 20.37 9.65 -4.24
CA GLN A 89 21.23 9.09 -3.21
C GLN A 89 20.99 7.59 -3.06
N GLU A 90 22.07 6.85 -2.83
CA GLU A 90 22.00 5.43 -2.46
C GLU A 90 22.07 5.28 -0.94
N VAL A 91 21.23 4.43 -0.40
CA VAL A 91 21.32 4.00 1.02
C VAL A 91 22.37 2.90 1.11
N PRO A 92 23.49 3.10 1.81
CA PRO A 92 24.55 2.10 1.91
C PRO A 92 24.08 0.78 2.51
N ASP A 93 24.77 -0.30 2.22
CA ASP A 93 24.45 -1.59 2.83
C ASP A 93 24.56 -1.55 4.36
N GLY A 94 23.53 -2.08 5.03
CA GLY A 94 23.41 -2.03 6.48
C GLY A 94 22.93 -0.69 7.05
N ALA A 95 22.87 0.38 6.24
CA ALA A 95 22.36 1.68 6.65
C ALA A 95 20.82 1.77 6.56
N LEU A 96 20.25 2.73 7.30
CA LEU A 96 18.84 3.07 7.27
C LEU A 96 18.60 4.29 6.37
N PRO A 97 17.38 4.49 5.85
CA PRO A 97 16.99 5.71 5.13
C PRO A 97 17.30 7.00 5.88
N ALA A 98 17.19 6.99 7.21
CA ALA A 98 17.50 8.13 8.06
C ALA A 98 18.98 8.55 8.01
N ASP A 99 19.90 7.61 7.75
CA ASP A 99 21.34 7.90 7.65
C ASP A 99 21.68 8.76 6.41
N VAL A 100 20.81 8.72 5.40
CA VAL A 100 20.88 9.61 4.22
C VAL A 100 19.85 10.76 4.28
N GLY A 101 19.30 11.04 5.47
CA GLY A 101 18.40 12.15 5.71
C GLY A 101 17.00 11.97 5.12
N VAL A 102 16.55 10.74 4.87
CA VAL A 102 15.26 10.44 4.25
C VAL A 102 14.36 9.65 5.20
N LEU A 103 13.09 10.04 5.27
CA LEU A 103 12.02 9.27 5.89
C LEU A 103 11.09 8.76 4.79
N VAL A 104 10.85 7.46 4.76
CA VAL A 104 9.88 6.84 3.85
C VAL A 104 8.69 6.31 4.63
N SER A 105 7.47 6.55 4.14
CA SER A 105 6.23 6.03 4.72
C SER A 105 5.24 5.67 3.63
N ASN A 106 4.32 4.72 3.90
CA ASN A 106 3.30 4.32 2.95
C ASN A 106 2.08 5.29 2.97
N VAL A 107 1.35 5.41 1.86
CA VAL A 107 0.13 6.25 1.75
C VAL A 107 -0.92 5.87 2.78
N ALA A 108 -1.09 4.58 3.10
CA ALA A 108 -2.06 4.14 4.11
C ALA A 108 -1.63 4.56 5.52
N THR A 109 -0.33 4.64 5.79
CA THR A 109 0.20 5.17 7.05
C THR A 109 -0.06 6.67 7.17
N ALA A 110 0.11 7.42 6.08
CA ALA A 110 -0.21 8.85 6.05
C ALA A 110 -1.71 9.08 6.32
N ALA A 111 -2.60 8.37 5.64
CA ALA A 111 -4.05 8.46 5.89
C ALA A 111 -4.41 8.10 7.34
N ALA A 112 -3.83 7.02 7.88
CA ALA A 112 -4.06 6.61 9.27
C ALA A 112 -3.54 7.64 10.29
N LEU A 113 -2.46 8.36 9.98
CA LEU A 113 -1.98 9.47 10.82
C LEU A 113 -2.98 10.62 10.85
N ALA A 114 -3.57 10.99 9.70
CA ALA A 114 -4.62 12.00 9.65
C ALA A 114 -5.83 11.59 10.52
N ASP A 115 -6.28 10.35 10.40
CA ASP A 115 -7.35 9.81 11.25
C ASP A 115 -6.99 9.86 12.74
N ALA A 116 -5.76 9.51 13.11
CA ALA A 116 -5.29 9.52 14.48
C ALA A 116 -5.24 10.95 15.07
N MET A 117 -4.88 11.94 14.26
CA MET A 117 -4.91 13.36 14.66
C MET A 117 -6.34 13.85 14.98
N ASP A 118 -7.34 13.25 14.35
CA ASP A 118 -8.76 13.49 14.63
C ASP A 118 -9.32 12.59 15.75
N GLY A 119 -8.46 11.83 16.44
CA GLY A 119 -8.86 10.93 17.53
C GLY A 119 -9.46 9.60 17.05
N ARG A 120 -9.34 9.27 15.76
CA ARG A 120 -9.82 8.01 15.18
C ARG A 120 -8.69 6.97 15.12
N PRO A 121 -8.73 5.91 15.93
CA PRO A 121 -7.67 4.87 15.92
C PRO A 121 -7.74 3.99 14.66
N LEU A 122 -6.59 3.44 14.26
CA LEU A 122 -6.48 2.48 13.16
C LEU A 122 -7.10 1.12 13.57
N THR A 123 -8.39 0.96 13.32
CA THR A 123 -9.17 -0.26 13.61
C THR A 123 -9.52 -1.07 12.35
N HIS A 124 -9.36 -0.50 11.17
CA HIS A 124 -9.69 -1.12 9.90
C HIS A 124 -8.51 -1.03 8.94
N ARG A 125 -8.42 -2.00 8.03
CA ARG A 125 -7.48 -1.99 6.91
C ARG A 125 -8.22 -2.12 5.58
N LEU A 126 -7.67 -1.51 4.55
CA LEU A 126 -8.01 -1.81 3.17
C LEU A 126 -7.11 -2.96 2.72
N VAL A 127 -7.74 -4.05 2.27
CA VAL A 127 -7.05 -5.30 1.90
C VAL A 127 -7.51 -5.72 0.51
N THR A 128 -6.58 -6.00 -0.38
CA THR A 128 -6.87 -6.59 -1.69
C THR A 128 -7.07 -8.10 -1.53
N VAL A 129 -8.17 -8.64 -2.03
CA VAL A 129 -8.37 -10.08 -2.21
C VAL A 129 -8.40 -10.36 -3.70
N SER A 130 -7.42 -11.11 -4.23
CA SER A 130 -7.21 -11.23 -5.67
C SER A 130 -6.58 -12.57 -6.06
N GLY A 131 -6.34 -12.76 -7.38
CA GLY A 131 -5.87 -14.00 -7.96
C GLY A 131 -7.03 -14.91 -8.34
N MET A 132 -6.93 -16.20 -8.03
CA MET A 132 -7.95 -17.21 -8.35
C MET A 132 -9.15 -17.17 -7.39
N VAL A 133 -9.79 -16.01 -7.32
CA VAL A 133 -10.93 -15.72 -6.44
C VAL A 133 -12.15 -15.40 -7.29
N LYS A 134 -13.32 -15.99 -6.95
CA LYS A 134 -14.55 -15.81 -7.76
C LYS A 134 -14.98 -14.36 -7.94
N ARG A 135 -14.76 -13.51 -6.92
CA ARG A 135 -15.10 -12.07 -6.94
C ARG A 135 -13.98 -11.25 -6.31
N PRO A 136 -12.88 -10.99 -7.03
CA PRO A 136 -11.79 -10.17 -6.51
C PRO A 136 -12.29 -8.77 -6.07
N ALA A 137 -11.77 -8.28 -4.94
CA ALA A 137 -12.20 -6.99 -4.40
C ALA A 137 -11.14 -6.36 -3.48
N ASN A 138 -11.23 -5.03 -3.33
CA ASN A 138 -10.62 -4.31 -2.22
C ASN A 138 -11.65 -4.17 -1.10
N LEU A 139 -11.33 -4.69 0.08
CA LEU A 139 -12.24 -4.75 1.22
C LEU A 139 -11.73 -3.86 2.36
N ARG A 140 -12.60 -3.04 2.94
CA ARG A 140 -12.31 -2.36 4.21
C ARG A 140 -12.80 -3.21 5.35
N VAL A 141 -11.88 -3.81 6.10
CA VAL A 141 -12.17 -4.81 7.12
C VAL A 141 -11.58 -4.44 8.49
N PRO A 142 -12.23 -4.83 9.59
CA PRO A 142 -11.64 -4.71 10.92
C PRO A 142 -10.33 -5.46 11.03
N VAL A 143 -9.36 -4.90 11.72
CA VAL A 143 -8.15 -5.63 12.15
C VAL A 143 -8.58 -6.79 13.05
N GLY A 144 -8.07 -8.00 12.80
CA GLY A 144 -8.47 -9.22 13.48
C GLY A 144 -9.46 -10.10 12.71
N THR A 145 -10.07 -9.60 11.62
CA THR A 145 -10.90 -10.44 10.72
C THR A 145 -10.05 -11.56 10.13
N LEU A 146 -10.55 -12.79 10.08
CA LEU A 146 -9.80 -13.90 9.51
C LEU A 146 -9.72 -13.80 7.98
N LEU A 147 -8.60 -14.22 7.40
CA LEU A 147 -8.43 -14.25 5.94
C LEU A 147 -9.41 -15.23 5.27
N SER A 148 -9.82 -16.29 5.98
CA SER A 148 -10.88 -17.20 5.55
C SER A 148 -12.22 -16.48 5.33
N ASP A 149 -12.57 -15.51 6.19
CA ASP A 149 -13.81 -14.75 6.06
C ASP A 149 -13.75 -13.80 4.85
N LEU A 150 -12.58 -13.20 4.58
CA LEU A 150 -12.38 -12.37 3.41
C LEU A 150 -12.56 -13.19 2.13
N LEU A 151 -11.93 -14.37 2.07
CA LEU A 151 -12.06 -15.26 0.91
C LEU A 151 -13.49 -15.74 0.73
N ALA A 152 -14.18 -16.13 1.80
CA ALA A 152 -15.59 -16.51 1.76
C ALA A 152 -16.49 -15.38 1.26
N HIS A 153 -16.26 -14.13 1.73
CA HIS A 153 -16.97 -12.94 1.25
C HIS A 153 -16.77 -12.72 -0.26
N CYS A 154 -15.58 -13.02 -0.76
CA CYS A 154 -15.24 -12.95 -2.19
C CYS A 154 -15.73 -14.17 -3.00
N GLY A 155 -16.53 -15.05 -2.42
CA GLY A 155 -17.13 -16.21 -3.09
C GLY A 155 -16.27 -17.47 -3.13
N GLY A 156 -15.14 -17.47 -2.44
CA GLY A 156 -14.19 -18.59 -2.40
C GLY A 156 -13.24 -18.61 -3.61
N VAL A 157 -12.49 -19.71 -3.68
CA VAL A 157 -11.56 -19.99 -4.79
C VAL A 157 -12.33 -20.31 -6.07
N MET A 158 -11.82 -19.94 -7.22
CA MET A 158 -12.32 -20.38 -8.53
C MET A 158 -12.13 -21.91 -8.65
N ASP A 159 -13.11 -22.57 -9.28
CA ASP A 159 -13.01 -24.00 -9.53
C ASP A 159 -11.97 -24.24 -10.63
N GLU A 160 -10.90 -24.99 -10.32
CA GLU A 160 -9.90 -25.41 -11.31
C GLU A 160 -10.31 -26.71 -11.97
N PRO A 161 -10.44 -26.76 -13.31
CA PRO A 161 -10.91 -27.96 -14.01
C PRO A 161 -9.99 -29.16 -13.84
N ASP A 162 -8.70 -28.93 -13.59
CA ASP A 162 -7.67 -29.97 -13.46
C ASP A 162 -7.29 -30.26 -11.99
N GLY A 163 -7.96 -29.59 -11.03
CA GLY A 163 -7.68 -29.78 -9.60
C GLY A 163 -6.32 -29.21 -9.15
N THR A 164 -5.74 -28.27 -9.89
CA THR A 164 -4.46 -27.62 -9.52
C THR A 164 -4.52 -27.08 -8.09
N PRO A 165 -3.57 -27.47 -7.20
CA PRO A 165 -3.52 -26.93 -5.87
C PRO A 165 -3.32 -25.43 -5.87
N THR A 166 -3.94 -24.73 -4.93
CA THR A 166 -3.76 -23.29 -4.75
C THR A 166 -2.83 -22.99 -3.59
N VAL A 167 -2.11 -21.89 -3.69
CA VAL A 167 -1.34 -21.29 -2.59
C VAL A 167 -1.98 -19.99 -2.15
N TYR A 168 -1.92 -19.74 -0.85
CA TYR A 168 -2.39 -18.49 -0.25
C TYR A 168 -1.20 -17.66 0.17
N ILE A 169 -1.24 -16.37 -0.15
CA ILE A 169 -0.16 -15.43 0.17
C ILE A 169 -0.78 -14.23 0.91
N ALA A 170 -0.27 -13.94 2.11
CA ALA A 170 -0.56 -12.68 2.80
C ALA A 170 0.41 -11.60 2.33
N GLY A 171 -0.09 -10.60 1.63
CA GLY A 171 0.70 -9.57 0.97
C GLY A 171 0.74 -9.73 -0.55
N GLY A 172 1.77 -9.18 -1.19
CA GLY A 172 2.01 -9.30 -2.63
C GLY A 172 2.77 -10.57 -3.01
N PRO A 173 2.84 -10.94 -4.30
CA PRO A 173 3.44 -12.20 -4.73
C PRO A 173 4.97 -12.23 -4.58
N MET A 174 5.60 -11.05 -4.49
CA MET A 174 7.07 -10.92 -4.44
C MET A 174 7.59 -10.80 -3.01
N THR A 175 6.87 -10.15 -2.11
CA THR A 175 7.32 -9.87 -0.73
C THR A 175 6.39 -10.45 0.34
N GLY A 176 5.24 -11.02 -0.03
CA GLY A 176 4.28 -11.61 0.88
C GLY A 176 4.74 -12.95 1.47
N LEU A 177 3.97 -13.42 2.44
CA LEU A 177 4.21 -14.68 3.12
C LEU A 177 3.26 -15.75 2.62
N MET A 178 3.79 -16.89 2.17
CA MET A 178 2.99 -18.06 1.85
C MET A 178 2.39 -18.65 3.13
N LEU A 179 1.09 -18.91 3.09
CA LEU A 179 0.31 -19.39 4.23
C LEU A 179 0.02 -20.90 4.11
N ASN A 180 0.09 -21.60 5.24
CA ASN A 180 -0.32 -22.99 5.33
C ASN A 180 -1.84 -23.16 5.60
N GLY A 181 -2.55 -22.04 5.83
CA GLY A 181 -3.99 -22.02 6.10
C GLY A 181 -4.48 -20.56 6.21
N LEU A 182 -5.79 -20.40 6.31
CA LEU A 182 -6.45 -19.08 6.30
C LEU A 182 -6.95 -18.63 7.69
N ASP A 183 -6.69 -19.39 8.74
CA ASP A 183 -6.99 -19.00 10.13
C ASP A 183 -5.97 -17.98 10.65
N VAL A 184 -5.69 -16.99 9.82
CA VAL A 184 -4.74 -15.91 10.08
C VAL A 184 -5.52 -14.60 10.10
N PRO A 185 -5.38 -13.77 11.16
CA PRO A 185 -6.09 -12.50 11.24
C PRO A 185 -5.46 -11.44 10.34
N VAL A 186 -6.27 -10.54 9.84
CA VAL A 186 -5.83 -9.28 9.24
C VAL A 186 -5.10 -8.47 10.29
N LEU A 187 -3.87 -8.11 10.01
CA LEU A 187 -3.03 -7.24 10.83
C LEU A 187 -3.05 -5.80 10.30
N LYS A 188 -2.53 -4.86 11.08
CA LYS A 188 -2.35 -3.47 10.64
C LYS A 188 -1.44 -3.34 9.40
N THR A 189 -0.62 -4.35 9.12
CA THR A 189 0.32 -4.41 7.99
C THR A 189 -0.21 -5.23 6.80
N THR A 190 -1.35 -5.91 6.93
CA THR A 190 -1.89 -6.75 5.86
C THR A 190 -2.39 -5.89 4.70
N GLY A 191 -1.75 -5.99 3.53
CA GLY A 191 -2.14 -5.30 2.30
C GLY A 191 -2.96 -6.16 1.33
N GLY A 192 -2.81 -7.50 1.40
CA GLY A 192 -3.50 -8.40 0.47
C GLY A 192 -3.63 -9.82 0.95
N LEU A 193 -4.59 -10.52 0.36
CA LEU A 193 -4.71 -11.97 0.32
C LEU A 193 -4.73 -12.38 -1.15
N LEU A 194 -3.72 -13.11 -1.59
CA LEU A 194 -3.65 -13.64 -2.95
C LEU A 194 -3.87 -15.15 -2.94
N VAL A 195 -4.62 -15.60 -3.91
CA VAL A 195 -4.85 -17.01 -4.21
C VAL A 195 -4.24 -17.28 -5.59
N LEU A 196 -3.17 -18.05 -5.64
CA LEU A 196 -2.45 -18.32 -6.88
C LEU A 196 -2.38 -19.84 -7.13
N PRO A 197 -2.25 -20.30 -8.38
CA PRO A 197 -1.96 -21.68 -8.68
C PRO A 197 -0.57 -22.03 -8.14
N ARG A 198 -0.40 -23.27 -7.70
CA ARG A 198 0.87 -23.79 -7.19
C ARG A 198 1.85 -24.12 -8.30
#